data_55514b9a724d39217cfbe602ade171d8
#
_entry.id   55514b9a724d39217cfbe602ade171d8
#
_cell.length_a   1.000
_cell.length_b   1.000
_cell.length_c   1.000
_cell.angle_alpha   90.00
_cell.angle_beta   90.00
_cell.angle_gamma   90.00
#
_symmetry.space_group_name_H-M   'P 1'
#
loop_
_entity.id
_entity.type
_entity.pdbx_description
1 polymer ?
#
loop_
_entity_poly.entity_id
_entity_poly.type
_entity_poly.pdbx_seq_one_letter_code
_entity_poly.pdbx_strand_id
1 'polypeptide(L)'
;MWAETKIGDILPWEDVEGEAERLLESTRANARDSENSRAIQEQDDDRIVDRDETDPYNEVIFGRRRPDSVAIEWTSKTLYILEFKHTSAQRQDYRECGEFRARDQHDVLVKSLETVAKEAEGDSAGWTVKLIIFVGGTCGSVHVQTFNSNLKELGVVESKRNAIRRGFVHELLNAQDTVERFE
;
A
#
# COMPACT_ATOMS: atom_id res chain seq x y z
N MET A 1 -9.55 2.22 12.67
CA MET A 1 -10.92 1.77 13.03
C MET A 1 -11.70 1.16 11.85
N TRP A 2 -11.90 1.82 10.71
CA TRP A 2 -12.80 1.26 9.67
C TRP A 2 -12.21 0.06 8.91
N ALA A 3 -10.94 0.11 8.50
CA ALA A 3 -10.26 -1.00 7.82
C ALA A 3 -10.06 -2.19 8.78
N GLU A 4 -9.63 -1.92 10.00
CA GLU A 4 -9.45 -2.89 11.07
C GLU A 4 -10.76 -3.65 11.37
N THR A 5 -11.89 -2.92 11.47
CA THR A 5 -13.20 -3.55 11.69
C THR A 5 -13.59 -4.46 10.53
N LYS A 6 -13.39 -4.03 9.28
CA LYS A 6 -13.75 -4.84 8.12
C LYS A 6 -12.84 -6.07 7.93
N ILE A 7 -11.55 -5.92 8.20
CA ILE A 7 -10.60 -7.04 8.18
C ILE A 7 -10.90 -7.98 9.33
N GLY A 8 -11.21 -7.45 10.53
CA GLY A 8 -11.58 -8.21 11.71
C GLY A 8 -12.83 -9.08 11.56
N ASP A 9 -13.70 -8.75 10.59
CA ASP A 9 -14.87 -9.59 10.24
C ASP A 9 -14.48 -10.93 9.57
N ILE A 10 -13.24 -11.03 9.04
CA ILE A 10 -12.78 -12.19 8.26
C ILE A 10 -11.52 -12.86 8.80
N LEU A 11 -10.62 -12.07 9.40
CA LEU A 11 -9.38 -12.53 10.01
C LEU A 11 -9.23 -11.93 11.40
N PRO A 12 -8.71 -12.67 12.40
CA PRO A 12 -8.46 -12.13 13.72
C PRO A 12 -7.47 -10.97 13.65
N TRP A 13 -7.92 -9.75 13.97
CA TRP A 13 -7.09 -8.56 13.85
C TRP A 13 -5.87 -8.58 14.76
N GLU A 14 -6.00 -9.13 15.96
CA GLU A 14 -4.91 -9.30 16.92
C GLU A 14 -3.77 -10.16 16.34
N ASP A 15 -4.10 -11.22 15.59
CA ASP A 15 -3.12 -12.07 14.92
C ASP A 15 -2.41 -11.32 13.80
N VAL A 16 -3.13 -10.47 13.06
CA VAL A 16 -2.54 -9.60 12.00
C VAL A 16 -1.57 -8.59 12.60
N GLU A 17 -1.93 -7.95 13.72
CA GLU A 17 -1.04 -7.02 14.44
C GLU A 17 0.20 -7.75 14.98
N GLY A 18 0.03 -8.90 15.61
CA GLY A 18 1.15 -9.69 16.14
C GLY A 18 2.13 -10.13 15.03
N GLU A 19 1.63 -10.57 13.88
CA GLU A 19 2.47 -10.93 12.74
C GLU A 19 3.16 -9.72 12.13
N ALA A 20 2.51 -8.56 12.07
CA ALA A 20 3.10 -7.32 11.59
C ALA A 20 4.25 -6.86 12.50
N GLU A 21 4.08 -6.93 13.81
CA GLU A 21 5.16 -6.64 14.77
C GLU A 21 6.36 -7.58 14.58
N ARG A 22 6.11 -8.88 14.44
CA ARG A 22 7.14 -9.89 14.19
C ARG A 22 7.94 -9.60 12.90
N LEU A 23 7.26 -9.23 11.81
CA LEU A 23 7.90 -8.88 10.55
C LEU A 23 8.76 -7.61 10.67
N LEU A 24 8.30 -6.60 11.40
CA LEU A 24 9.06 -5.38 11.64
C LEU A 24 10.30 -5.62 12.49
N GLU A 25 10.20 -6.43 13.54
CA GLU A 25 11.35 -6.80 14.37
C GLU A 25 12.41 -7.55 13.55
N SER A 26 11.97 -8.49 12.70
CA SER A 26 12.87 -9.22 11.79
C SER A 26 13.58 -8.27 10.81
N THR A 27 12.86 -7.29 10.27
CA THR A 27 13.43 -6.29 9.35
C THR A 27 14.45 -5.41 10.07
N ARG A 28 14.17 -4.98 11.30
CA ARG A 28 15.10 -4.21 12.15
C ARG A 28 16.37 -5.00 12.49
N ALA A 29 16.24 -6.27 12.82
CA ALA A 29 17.38 -7.14 13.10
C ALA A 29 18.29 -7.25 11.87
N ASN A 30 17.71 -7.50 10.69
CA ASN A 30 18.44 -7.60 9.43
C ASN A 30 19.13 -6.28 9.03
N ALA A 31 18.48 -5.13 9.29
CA ALA A 31 19.07 -3.82 9.04
C ALA A 31 20.30 -3.57 9.93
N ARG A 32 20.22 -3.89 11.23
CA ARG A 32 21.34 -3.75 12.17
C ARG A 32 22.51 -4.66 11.78
N ASP A 33 22.26 -5.88 11.36
CA ASP A 33 23.30 -6.81 10.89
C ASP A 33 23.95 -6.31 9.60
N SER A 34 23.18 -5.70 8.70
CA SER A 34 23.69 -5.10 7.46
C SER A 34 24.50 -3.83 7.72
N GLU A 35 24.10 -2.98 8.67
CA GLU A 35 24.85 -1.79 9.09
C GLU A 35 26.17 -2.17 9.78
N ASN A 36 26.15 -3.18 10.66
CA ASN A 36 27.36 -3.72 11.28
C ASN A 36 28.32 -4.31 10.23
N SER A 37 27.80 -4.96 9.18
CA SER A 37 28.62 -5.50 8.08
C SER A 37 29.19 -4.39 7.19
N ARG A 38 28.48 -3.28 6.99
CA ARG A 38 28.95 -2.10 6.23
C ARG A 38 29.94 -1.27 7.01
N ALA A 39 29.76 -1.08 8.32
CA ALA A 39 30.68 -0.34 9.18
C ALA A 39 32.10 -0.97 9.21
N ILE A 40 32.22 -2.26 8.86
CA ILE A 40 33.50 -2.95 8.71
C ILE A 40 34.15 -2.64 7.34
N GLN A 41 33.38 -2.18 6.33
CA GLN A 41 33.85 -1.95 4.96
C GLN A 41 34.02 -0.48 4.55
N GLU A 42 33.41 0.47 5.27
CA GLU A 42 33.45 1.90 4.90
C GLU A 42 34.17 2.75 5.93
N GLN A 43 35.49 2.81 5.78
CA GLN A 43 36.33 3.83 6.43
C GLN A 43 36.64 5.02 5.49
N ASP A 44 35.89 5.22 4.42
CA ASP A 44 36.07 6.37 3.51
C ASP A 44 34.81 6.63 2.68
N ASP A 45 33.85 7.38 3.19
CA ASP A 45 33.13 8.41 2.39
C ASP A 45 32.22 9.25 3.32
N ASP A 46 32.62 10.49 3.57
CA ASP A 46 31.86 11.51 4.32
C ASP A 46 30.68 12.03 3.48
N ARG A 47 29.60 11.28 3.41
CA ARG A 47 28.28 11.81 3.03
C ARG A 47 27.31 11.61 4.19
N ILE A 48 27.26 12.65 5.04
CA ILE A 48 26.18 12.86 5.99
C ILE A 48 24.88 12.98 5.19
N VAL A 49 24.17 11.88 5.03
CA VAL A 49 22.74 11.90 4.67
C VAL A 49 22.03 12.14 6.00
N ASP A 50 21.54 13.36 6.16
CA ASP A 50 20.66 13.77 7.26
C ASP A 50 19.41 12.88 7.20
N ARG A 51 19.48 11.71 7.83
CA ARG A 51 18.33 10.84 8.08
C ARG A 51 17.65 11.42 9.30
N ASP A 52 16.56 12.11 9.06
CA ASP A 52 15.58 12.47 10.08
C ASP A 52 15.37 11.25 11.01
N GLU A 53 15.85 11.36 12.26
CA GLU A 53 15.91 10.28 13.26
C GLU A 53 14.54 9.84 13.80
N THR A 54 13.47 10.26 13.18
CA THR A 54 12.15 9.64 13.38
C THR A 54 12.15 8.29 12.69
N ASP A 55 12.50 7.25 13.45
CA ASP A 55 12.40 5.86 13.03
C ASP A 55 11.01 5.66 12.36
N PRO A 56 10.93 5.51 11.03
CA PRO A 56 9.65 5.36 10.34
C PRO A 56 8.88 4.11 10.77
N TYR A 57 9.51 3.25 11.58
CA TYR A 57 8.95 2.02 12.11
C TYR A 57 8.39 2.16 13.54
N ASN A 58 8.60 3.32 14.21
CA ASN A 58 8.18 3.49 15.61
C ASN A 58 6.76 4.02 15.79
N GLU A 59 6.10 4.45 14.73
CA GLU A 59 4.71 4.82 14.82
C GLU A 59 3.82 3.65 14.44
N VAL A 60 2.86 3.39 15.31
CA VAL A 60 1.77 2.42 15.20
C VAL A 60 1.57 1.95 13.76
N ILE A 61 1.92 0.70 13.47
CA ILE A 61 2.00 0.05 12.15
C ILE A 61 0.86 0.44 11.21
N PHE A 62 -0.29 0.75 11.79
CA PHE A 62 -1.52 1.09 11.09
C PHE A 62 -1.94 2.56 11.22
N GLY A 63 -1.21 3.39 11.99
CA GLY A 63 -1.56 4.78 12.21
C GLY A 63 -1.39 5.67 10.98
N ARG A 64 -0.22 5.63 10.34
CA ARG A 64 0.13 6.43 9.15
C ARG A 64 0.11 5.64 7.83
N ARG A 65 -0.01 4.31 7.88
CA ARG A 65 0.05 3.42 6.71
C ARG A 65 -1.29 2.75 6.42
N ARG A 66 -2.38 3.43 6.74
CA ARG A 66 -3.72 2.92 6.43
C ARG A 66 -3.92 2.86 4.92
N PRO A 67 -4.48 1.77 4.42
CA PRO A 67 -4.95 1.74 3.04
C PRO A 67 -6.13 2.70 2.85
N ASP A 68 -6.25 3.27 1.67
CA ASP A 68 -7.35 4.18 1.36
C ASP A 68 -8.71 3.48 1.42
N SER A 69 -8.75 2.19 1.07
CA SER A 69 -9.97 1.40 1.16
C SER A 69 -9.70 -0.11 1.25
N VAL A 70 -10.72 -0.83 1.69
CA VAL A 70 -10.75 -2.29 1.74
C VAL A 70 -12.04 -2.78 1.10
N ALA A 71 -11.94 -3.79 0.23
CA ALA A 71 -13.09 -4.46 -0.34
C ALA A 71 -13.01 -5.98 -0.10
N ILE A 72 -14.15 -6.60 0.15
CA ILE A 72 -14.24 -8.04 0.48
C ILE A 72 -15.16 -8.70 -0.53
N GLU A 73 -14.68 -9.73 -1.18
CA GLU A 73 -15.48 -10.62 -2.01
C GLU A 73 -15.65 -11.96 -1.30
N TRP A 74 -16.83 -12.17 -0.74
CA TRP A 74 -17.15 -13.34 0.07
C TRP A 74 -17.20 -14.64 -0.72
N THR A 75 -17.62 -14.58 -1.98
CA THR A 75 -17.77 -15.78 -2.84
C THR A 75 -16.42 -16.42 -3.16
N SER A 76 -15.43 -15.61 -3.51
CA SER A 76 -14.07 -16.06 -3.83
C SER A 76 -13.14 -15.99 -2.61
N LYS A 77 -13.63 -15.58 -1.43
CA LYS A 77 -12.83 -15.32 -0.24
C LYS A 77 -11.62 -14.45 -0.57
N THR A 78 -11.84 -13.30 -1.21
CA THR A 78 -10.77 -12.40 -1.60
C THR A 78 -10.88 -11.08 -0.87
N LEU A 79 -9.82 -10.71 -0.16
CA LEU A 79 -9.63 -9.43 0.50
C LEU A 79 -8.79 -8.52 -0.40
N TYR A 80 -9.36 -7.40 -0.81
CA TYR A 80 -8.67 -6.38 -1.59
C TYR A 80 -8.27 -5.22 -0.70
N ILE A 81 -6.99 -4.90 -0.69
CA ILE A 81 -6.44 -3.68 -0.12
C ILE A 81 -6.31 -2.68 -1.27
N LEU A 82 -6.98 -1.54 -1.17
CA LEU A 82 -7.02 -0.55 -2.23
C LEU A 82 -6.20 0.67 -1.84
N GLU A 83 -5.32 1.08 -2.74
CA GLU A 83 -4.46 2.25 -2.56
C GLU A 83 -4.52 3.17 -3.78
N PHE A 84 -4.67 4.47 -3.54
CA PHE A 84 -4.71 5.50 -4.56
C PHE A 84 -3.49 6.42 -4.42
N LYS A 85 -2.61 6.41 -5.41
CA LYS A 85 -1.41 7.25 -5.42
C LYS A 85 -1.55 8.39 -6.41
N HIS A 86 -1.31 9.58 -5.89
CA HIS A 86 -1.15 10.78 -6.69
C HIS A 86 0.34 11.10 -6.82
N THR A 87 0.85 11.18 -8.04
CA THR A 87 2.28 11.37 -8.32
C THR A 87 2.50 12.47 -9.34
N SER A 88 3.69 13.09 -9.33
CA SER A 88 4.04 14.05 -10.38
C SER A 88 4.15 13.33 -11.73
N ALA A 89 3.35 13.76 -12.72
CA ALA A 89 3.35 13.23 -14.07
C ALA A 89 4.51 13.75 -14.94
N GLN A 90 5.45 14.52 -14.38
CA GLN A 90 6.61 15.05 -15.12
C GLN A 90 7.61 13.98 -15.53
N ARG A 91 7.60 12.82 -14.86
CA ARG A 91 8.48 11.69 -15.16
C ARG A 91 7.71 10.62 -15.94
N GLN A 92 8.37 10.01 -16.91
CA GLN A 92 7.78 8.91 -17.69
C GLN A 92 7.47 7.68 -16.83
N ASP A 93 8.25 7.48 -15.76
CA ASP A 93 8.14 6.35 -14.82
C ASP A 93 7.23 6.66 -13.61
N TYR A 94 6.39 7.71 -13.67
CA TYR A 94 5.56 8.14 -12.54
C TYR A 94 4.67 7.01 -11.98
N ARG A 95 4.19 6.16 -12.86
CA ARG A 95 3.35 5.03 -12.49
C ARG A 95 4.14 3.99 -11.70
N GLU A 96 5.28 3.56 -12.24
CA GLU A 96 6.16 2.57 -11.62
C GLU A 96 6.65 3.05 -10.25
N CYS A 97 7.02 4.31 -10.14
CA CYS A 97 7.39 4.92 -8.87
C CYS A 97 6.23 4.96 -7.88
N GLY A 98 5.01 5.27 -8.33
CA GLY A 98 3.82 5.26 -7.50
C GLY A 98 3.46 3.87 -7.01
N GLU A 99 3.48 2.88 -7.91
CA GLU A 99 3.23 1.47 -7.57
C GLU A 99 4.28 0.94 -6.59
N PHE A 100 5.56 1.25 -6.81
CA PHE A 100 6.64 0.83 -5.91
C PHE A 100 6.45 1.39 -4.50
N ARG A 101 6.20 2.70 -4.37
CA ARG A 101 5.97 3.34 -3.07
C ARG A 101 4.74 2.78 -2.35
N ALA A 102 3.66 2.50 -3.08
CA ALA A 102 2.47 1.92 -2.50
C ALA A 102 2.72 0.48 -1.99
N ARG A 103 3.46 -0.32 -2.75
CA ARG A 103 3.84 -1.68 -2.33
C ARG A 103 4.72 -1.65 -1.09
N ASP A 104 5.75 -0.81 -1.07
CA ASP A 104 6.63 -0.63 0.07
C ASP A 104 5.85 -0.17 1.32
N GLN A 105 4.95 0.80 1.15
CA GLN A 105 4.10 1.30 2.23
C GLN A 105 3.24 0.21 2.88
N HIS A 106 2.67 -0.70 2.08
CA HIS A 106 1.72 -1.71 2.54
C HIS A 106 2.31 -3.12 2.63
N ASP A 107 3.62 -3.29 2.41
CA ASP A 107 4.28 -4.60 2.38
C ASP A 107 4.06 -5.40 3.67
N VAL A 108 4.26 -4.75 4.81
CA VAL A 108 4.06 -5.39 6.12
C VAL A 108 2.61 -5.81 6.33
N LEU A 109 1.64 -4.91 6.05
CA LEU A 109 0.22 -5.22 6.19
C LEU A 109 -0.19 -6.39 5.30
N VAL A 110 0.19 -6.37 4.02
CA VAL A 110 -0.18 -7.41 3.06
C VAL A 110 0.42 -8.75 3.47
N LYS A 111 1.70 -8.79 3.84
CA LYS A 111 2.37 -10.02 4.28
C LYS A 111 1.77 -10.59 5.56
N SER A 112 1.44 -9.74 6.53
CA SER A 112 0.80 -10.17 7.77
C SER A 112 -0.57 -10.79 7.48
N LEU A 113 -1.38 -10.13 6.65
CA LEU A 113 -2.68 -10.64 6.24
C LEU A 113 -2.56 -11.97 5.47
N GLU A 114 -1.59 -12.09 4.57
CA GLU A 114 -1.35 -13.34 3.84
C GLU A 114 -0.91 -14.49 4.75
N THR A 115 -0.08 -14.21 5.75
CA THR A 115 0.37 -15.21 6.73
C THR A 115 -0.81 -15.69 7.57
N VAL A 116 -1.54 -14.76 8.18
CA VAL A 116 -2.70 -15.10 9.01
C VAL A 116 -3.79 -15.82 8.20
N ALA A 117 -4.03 -15.39 6.95
CA ALA A 117 -4.99 -16.06 6.07
C ALA A 117 -4.59 -17.50 5.69
N LYS A 118 -3.29 -17.80 5.62
CA LYS A 118 -2.78 -19.16 5.36
C LYS A 118 -2.87 -20.06 6.59
N GLU A 119 -2.68 -19.51 7.78
CA GLU A 119 -2.69 -20.21 9.05
C GLU A 119 -4.11 -20.35 9.65
N ALA A 120 -5.05 -19.55 9.13
CA ALA A 120 -6.42 -19.54 9.61
C ALA A 120 -7.15 -20.87 9.34
N GLU A 121 -7.96 -21.26 10.32
CA GLU A 121 -8.80 -22.47 10.27
C GLU A 121 -10.29 -22.11 10.22
N GLY A 122 -11.14 -23.07 9.89
CA GLY A 122 -12.60 -22.90 9.90
C GLY A 122 -13.08 -21.89 8.86
N ASP A 123 -13.94 -20.96 9.29
CA ASP A 123 -14.57 -19.97 8.40
C ASP A 123 -13.56 -18.93 7.88
N SER A 124 -12.50 -18.68 8.63
CA SER A 124 -11.42 -17.77 8.28
C SER A 124 -10.38 -18.40 7.32
N ALA A 125 -10.49 -19.69 7.01
CA ALA A 125 -9.56 -20.37 6.11
C ALA A 125 -9.80 -20.03 4.64
N GLY A 126 -8.72 -20.05 3.85
CA GLY A 126 -8.77 -19.98 2.38
C GLY A 126 -8.96 -18.56 1.82
N TRP A 127 -8.74 -17.53 2.60
CA TRP A 127 -8.73 -16.15 2.11
C TRP A 127 -7.48 -15.85 1.28
N THR A 128 -7.67 -15.09 0.20
CA THR A 128 -6.61 -14.54 -0.65
C THR A 128 -6.53 -13.05 -0.45
N VAL A 129 -5.34 -12.51 -0.21
CA VAL A 129 -5.12 -11.07 -0.05
C VAL A 129 -4.54 -10.50 -1.33
N LYS A 130 -5.05 -9.36 -1.77
CA LYS A 130 -4.60 -8.66 -2.98
C LYS A 130 -4.46 -7.17 -2.75
N LEU A 131 -3.31 -6.62 -3.11
CA LEU A 131 -3.09 -5.18 -3.14
C LEU A 131 -3.36 -4.62 -4.54
N ILE A 132 -4.36 -3.76 -4.66
CA ILE A 132 -4.75 -3.08 -5.89
C ILE A 132 -4.36 -1.61 -5.78
N ILE A 133 -3.51 -1.15 -6.70
CA ILE A 133 -2.97 0.21 -6.66
C ILE A 133 -3.45 0.98 -7.89
N PHE A 134 -4.08 2.13 -7.65
CA PHE A 134 -4.47 3.08 -8.68
C PHE A 134 -3.52 4.27 -8.64
N VAL A 135 -2.76 4.47 -9.71
CA VAL A 135 -1.82 5.60 -9.81
C VAL A 135 -2.36 6.61 -10.81
N GLY A 136 -2.42 7.87 -10.36
CA GLY A 136 -2.76 9.02 -11.18
C GLY A 136 -1.68 10.09 -11.14
N GLY A 137 -1.43 10.73 -12.26
CA GLY A 137 -0.52 11.87 -12.33
C GLY A 137 -1.23 13.18 -12.05
N THR A 138 -0.48 14.19 -11.58
CA THR A 138 -0.97 15.54 -11.24
C THR A 138 -1.75 16.21 -12.36
N CYS A 139 -1.46 15.89 -13.63
CA CYS A 139 -2.21 16.43 -14.78
C CYS A 139 -3.43 15.57 -15.17
N GLY A 140 -3.95 14.74 -14.26
CA GLY A 140 -5.08 13.85 -14.55
C GLY A 140 -4.69 12.67 -15.44
N SER A 141 -3.40 12.41 -15.65
CA SER A 141 -2.94 11.27 -16.44
C SER A 141 -3.16 9.95 -15.70
N VAL A 142 -3.65 8.93 -16.41
CA VAL A 142 -3.79 7.57 -15.90
C VAL A 142 -3.37 6.57 -16.98
N HIS A 143 -2.72 5.49 -16.58
CA HIS A 143 -2.42 4.40 -17.51
C HIS A 143 -3.66 3.53 -17.69
N VAL A 144 -4.38 3.77 -18.79
CA VAL A 144 -5.72 3.22 -19.05
C VAL A 144 -5.80 1.71 -18.96
N GLN A 145 -4.79 1.01 -19.47
CA GLN A 145 -4.77 -0.46 -19.48
C GLN A 145 -4.68 -1.02 -18.06
N THR A 146 -3.72 -0.52 -17.24
CA THR A 146 -3.55 -0.95 -15.84
C THR A 146 -4.78 -0.60 -15.02
N PHE A 147 -5.31 0.64 -15.18
CA PHE A 147 -6.51 1.08 -14.47
C PHE A 147 -7.71 0.17 -14.76
N ASN A 148 -7.95 -0.13 -16.03
CA ASN A 148 -9.04 -1.03 -16.44
C ASN A 148 -8.81 -2.48 -16.00
N SER A 149 -7.56 -2.96 -15.96
CA SER A 149 -7.22 -4.29 -15.44
C SER A 149 -7.54 -4.40 -13.96
N ASN A 150 -7.16 -3.39 -13.17
CA ASN A 150 -7.47 -3.32 -11.73
C ASN A 150 -8.98 -3.29 -11.47
N LEU A 151 -9.73 -2.49 -12.24
CA LEU A 151 -11.20 -2.49 -12.14
C LEU A 151 -11.83 -3.83 -12.54
N LYS A 152 -11.25 -4.52 -13.53
CA LYS A 152 -11.70 -5.86 -13.92
C LYS A 152 -11.46 -6.85 -12.79
N GLU A 153 -10.32 -6.80 -12.15
CA GLU A 153 -9.97 -7.66 -11.01
C GLU A 153 -10.92 -7.46 -9.82
N LEU A 154 -11.36 -6.22 -9.60
CA LEU A 154 -12.40 -5.87 -8.62
C LEU A 154 -13.83 -6.25 -9.06
N GLY A 155 -14.00 -6.98 -10.16
CA GLY A 155 -15.31 -7.40 -10.67
C GLY A 155 -16.12 -6.28 -11.33
N VAL A 156 -15.54 -5.11 -11.58
CA VAL A 156 -16.26 -3.99 -12.21
C VAL A 156 -16.56 -4.31 -13.67
N VAL A 157 -17.84 -4.32 -14.02
CA VAL A 157 -18.31 -4.59 -15.41
C VAL A 157 -17.79 -3.52 -16.38
N GLU A 158 -17.49 -3.93 -17.60
CA GLU A 158 -16.82 -3.09 -18.61
C GLU A 158 -17.56 -1.76 -18.88
N SER A 159 -18.88 -1.81 -18.94
CA SER A 159 -19.71 -0.61 -19.18
C SER A 159 -19.55 0.48 -18.14
N LYS A 160 -19.13 0.15 -16.89
CA LYS A 160 -18.93 1.10 -15.79
C LYS A 160 -17.48 1.61 -15.68
N ARG A 161 -16.48 0.88 -16.21
CA ARG A 161 -15.06 1.20 -16.05
C ARG A 161 -14.70 2.60 -16.57
N ASN A 162 -15.26 3.00 -17.72
CA ASN A 162 -15.01 4.31 -18.29
C ASN A 162 -15.59 5.46 -17.42
N ALA A 163 -16.74 5.26 -16.80
CA ALA A 163 -17.33 6.25 -15.90
C ALA A 163 -16.48 6.40 -14.62
N ILE A 164 -16.06 5.29 -14.02
CA ILE A 164 -15.21 5.29 -12.82
C ILE A 164 -13.86 5.96 -13.13
N ARG A 165 -13.23 5.63 -14.26
CA ARG A 165 -11.97 6.25 -14.65
C ARG A 165 -12.11 7.77 -14.84
N ARG A 166 -13.18 8.25 -15.47
CA ARG A 166 -13.42 9.70 -15.62
C ARG A 166 -13.62 10.39 -14.27
N GLY A 167 -14.36 9.76 -13.37
CA GLY A 167 -14.52 10.26 -12.00
C GLY A 167 -13.19 10.37 -11.27
N PHE A 168 -12.35 9.33 -11.36
CA PHE A 168 -11.01 9.35 -10.76
C PHE A 168 -10.15 10.48 -11.33
N VAL A 169 -10.09 10.64 -12.65
CA VAL A 169 -9.35 11.74 -13.30
C VAL A 169 -9.89 13.11 -12.85
N HIS A 170 -11.19 13.26 -12.72
CA HIS A 170 -11.80 14.51 -12.25
C HIS A 170 -11.37 14.85 -10.82
N GLU A 171 -11.34 13.85 -9.91
CA GLU A 171 -10.87 14.05 -8.54
C GLU A 171 -9.38 14.41 -8.47
N LEU A 172 -8.52 13.80 -9.31
CA LEU A 172 -7.11 14.16 -9.41
C LEU A 172 -6.92 15.64 -9.79
N LEU A 173 -7.70 16.15 -10.76
CA LEU A 173 -7.63 17.55 -11.19
C LEU A 173 -8.16 18.50 -10.11
N ASN A 174 -9.25 18.16 -9.44
CA ASN A 174 -9.78 18.96 -8.34
C ASN A 174 -8.82 19.06 -7.16
N ALA A 175 -8.09 18.00 -6.85
CA ALA A 175 -7.09 18.00 -5.79
C ALA A 175 -5.94 18.96 -6.09
N GLN A 176 -5.56 19.11 -7.36
CA GLN A 176 -4.52 20.05 -7.80
C GLN A 176 -5.00 21.51 -7.63
N ASP A 177 -6.20 21.85 -8.07
CA ASP A 177 -6.76 23.21 -7.94
C ASP A 177 -6.85 23.68 -6.48
N THR A 178 -6.96 22.74 -5.55
CA THR A 178 -7.00 23.02 -4.12
C THR A 178 -5.64 23.42 -3.59
N VAL A 179 -4.57 22.77 -4.05
CA VAL A 179 -3.18 23.07 -3.60
C VAL A 179 -2.76 24.47 -4.12
N GLU A 180 -3.04 24.79 -5.37
CA GLU A 180 -2.68 26.10 -5.98
C GLU A 180 -3.38 27.33 -5.34
N ARG A 181 -4.47 27.12 -4.61
CA ARG A 181 -5.19 28.22 -3.91
C ARG A 181 -4.61 28.57 -2.54
N PHE A 182 -3.69 27.78 -2.04
CA PHE A 182 -3.06 27.96 -0.72
C PHE A 182 -1.59 28.40 -0.79
N GLU A 183 -1.02 28.57 -1.99
CA GLU A 183 0.26 29.22 -2.26
C GLU A 183 0.06 30.70 -2.61
#